data_94c20980c6dddfc454f98f51a14b8da4
#
_entry.id   94c20980c6dddfc454f98f51a14b8da4
#
_cell.length_a   1.000
_cell.length_b   1.000
_cell.length_c   1.000
_cell.angle_alpha   90.00
_cell.angle_beta   90.00
_cell.angle_gamma   90.00
#
_symmetry.space_group_name_H-M   'P 1'
#
loop_
_entity.id
_entity.type
_entity.pdbx_description
1 polymer ?
#
loop_
_entity_poly.entity_id
_entity_poly.type
_entity_poly.pdbx_seq_one_letter_code
_entity_poly.pdbx_strand_id
1 'polypeptide(L)'
;MDLIKIGKYIAEKRKALGLTQKQLAEKLNMSDKSVSKWERDICLPDVSIYMELCSILRISINEFLAGEDIGTENVIEKSDYSHFMIRT
;
A
#
# COMPACT_ATOMS: atom_id res chain seq x y z
N MET A 1 -5.86 -12.38 -0.85
CA MET A 1 -4.96 -11.33 -1.36
C MET A 1 -4.57 -11.66 -2.77
N ASP A 2 -4.44 -10.64 -3.59
CA ASP A 2 -4.13 -10.82 -5.02
C ASP A 2 -2.72 -10.30 -5.29
N LEU A 3 -1.78 -11.19 -5.53
CA LEU A 3 -0.39 -10.85 -5.76
C LEU A 3 -0.21 -9.89 -6.93
N ILE A 4 -0.94 -10.13 -8.00
CA ILE A 4 -0.84 -9.30 -9.19
C ILE A 4 -1.30 -7.88 -8.89
N LYS A 5 -2.45 -7.77 -8.24
CA LYS A 5 -3.03 -6.48 -7.91
C LYS A 5 -2.15 -5.70 -6.94
N ILE A 6 -1.65 -6.38 -5.91
CA ILE A 6 -0.79 -5.75 -4.92
C ILE A 6 0.53 -5.30 -5.54
N GLY A 7 1.12 -6.14 -6.39
CA GLY A 7 2.37 -5.79 -7.05
C GLY A 7 2.24 -4.54 -7.93
N LYS A 8 1.17 -4.48 -8.71
CA LYS A 8 0.90 -3.31 -9.54
C LYS A 8 0.66 -2.07 -8.70
N TYR A 9 -0.04 -2.24 -7.58
CA TYR A 9 -0.33 -1.12 -6.68
C TYR A 9 0.95 -0.55 -6.06
N ILE A 10 1.86 -1.42 -5.63
CA ILE A 10 3.14 -0.98 -5.09
C ILE A 10 3.91 -0.19 -6.15
N ALA A 11 3.97 -0.70 -7.38
CA ALA A 11 4.67 -0.02 -8.46
C ALA A 11 4.05 1.34 -8.78
N GLU A 12 2.73 1.39 -8.81
CA GLU A 12 2.00 2.62 -9.09
C GLU A 12 2.30 3.69 -8.03
N LYS A 13 2.20 3.32 -6.76
CA LYS A 13 2.43 4.27 -5.68
C LYS A 13 3.88 4.69 -5.60
N ARG A 14 4.81 3.76 -5.85
CA ARG A 14 6.23 4.09 -5.91
C ARG A 14 6.52 5.13 -6.98
N LYS A 15 5.98 4.90 -8.18
CA LYS A 15 6.20 5.81 -9.30
C LYS A 15 5.55 7.16 -9.08
N ALA A 16 4.39 7.17 -8.44
CA ALA A 16 3.69 8.41 -8.12
C ALA A 16 4.51 9.31 -7.19
N LEU A 17 5.35 8.69 -6.36
CA LEU A 17 6.23 9.42 -5.46
C LEU A 17 7.59 9.74 -6.08
N GLY A 18 7.79 9.35 -7.34
CA GLY A 18 9.05 9.60 -8.02
C GLY A 18 10.20 8.72 -7.57
N LEU A 19 9.90 7.58 -6.97
CA LEU A 19 10.92 6.69 -6.44
C LEU A 19 11.25 5.57 -7.45
N THR A 20 12.54 5.25 -7.57
CA THR A 20 12.95 4.04 -8.29
C THR A 20 12.81 2.85 -7.35
N GLN A 21 12.88 1.64 -7.91
CA GLN A 21 12.88 0.43 -7.09
C GLN A 21 14.04 0.46 -6.09
N LYS A 22 15.20 0.92 -6.54
CA LYS A 22 16.36 1.00 -5.68
C LYS A 22 16.15 2.00 -4.53
N GLN A 23 15.57 3.15 -4.83
CA GLN A 23 15.32 4.17 -3.82
C GLN A 23 14.33 3.67 -2.77
N LEU A 24 13.27 3.00 -3.20
CA LEU A 24 12.32 2.43 -2.25
C LEU A 24 13.00 1.37 -1.38
N ALA A 25 13.80 0.51 -2.00
CA ALA A 25 14.51 -0.53 -1.26
C ALA A 25 15.47 0.06 -0.23
N GLU A 26 16.15 1.15 -0.59
CA GLU A 26 17.06 1.82 0.33
C GLU A 26 16.33 2.35 1.56
N LYS A 27 15.13 2.88 1.35
CA LYS A 27 14.33 3.39 2.46
C LYS A 27 13.88 2.27 3.40
N LEU A 28 13.81 1.05 2.89
CA LEU A 28 13.43 -0.13 3.65
C LEU A 28 14.62 -0.94 4.15
N ASN A 29 15.84 -0.50 3.85
CA ASN A 29 17.06 -1.25 4.19
C ASN A 29 17.07 -2.62 3.53
N MET A 30 16.64 -2.68 2.28
CA MET A 30 16.53 -3.94 1.53
C MET A 30 17.20 -3.78 0.17
N SER A 31 17.32 -4.89 -0.56
CA SER A 31 17.85 -4.84 -1.91
C SER A 31 16.73 -4.51 -2.91
N ASP A 32 17.11 -3.90 -4.03
CA ASP A 32 16.14 -3.58 -5.07
C ASP A 32 15.53 -4.83 -5.69
N LYS A 33 16.20 -5.97 -5.57
CA LYS A 33 15.66 -7.24 -6.06
C LYS A 33 14.38 -7.62 -5.32
N SER A 34 14.31 -7.29 -4.02
CA SER A 34 13.10 -7.57 -3.25
C SER A 34 11.92 -6.79 -3.80
N VAL A 35 12.11 -5.49 -4.03
CA VAL A 35 11.04 -4.65 -4.59
C VAL A 35 10.63 -5.15 -5.96
N SER A 36 11.61 -5.51 -6.78
CA SER A 36 11.35 -6.04 -8.11
C SER A 36 10.49 -7.31 -8.06
N LYS A 37 10.76 -8.19 -7.11
CA LYS A 37 9.98 -9.42 -6.96
C LYS A 37 8.53 -9.13 -6.59
N TRP A 38 8.31 -8.16 -5.71
CA TRP A 38 6.94 -7.77 -5.34
C TRP A 38 6.19 -7.24 -6.56
N GLU A 39 6.83 -6.38 -7.35
CA GLU A 39 6.19 -5.73 -8.49
C GLU A 39 5.99 -6.69 -9.66
N ARG A 40 6.74 -7.78 -9.71
CA ARG A 40 6.60 -8.81 -10.75
C ARG A 40 5.73 -9.98 -10.29
N ASP A 41 5.04 -9.84 -9.18
CA ASP A 41 4.08 -10.83 -8.68
C ASP A 41 4.73 -12.15 -8.27
N ILE A 42 6.02 -12.12 -7.93
CA ILE A 42 6.73 -13.33 -7.54
C ILE A 42 6.45 -13.66 -6.07
N CYS A 43 6.44 -12.64 -5.23
CA CYS A 43 6.15 -12.83 -3.80
C CYS A 43 5.64 -11.52 -3.20
N LEU A 44 5.04 -11.63 -2.01
CA LEU A 44 4.61 -10.45 -1.25
C LEU A 44 5.74 -10.00 -0.34
N PRO A 45 5.73 -8.72 0.07
CA PRO A 45 6.63 -8.26 1.11
C PRO A 45 6.39 -9.06 2.39
N ASP A 46 7.41 -9.15 3.22
CA ASP A 46 7.26 -9.80 4.51
C ASP A 46 6.39 -8.93 5.43
N VAL A 47 5.59 -9.59 6.28
CA VAL A 47 4.69 -8.89 7.19
C VAL A 47 5.42 -7.88 8.06
N SER A 48 6.68 -8.18 8.41
CA SER A 48 7.47 -7.32 9.29
C SER A 48 7.71 -5.92 8.71
N ILE A 49 7.58 -5.75 7.38
CA ILE A 49 7.83 -4.45 6.77
C ILE A 49 6.56 -3.79 6.27
N TYR A 50 5.38 -4.38 6.48
CA TYR A 50 4.13 -3.84 5.97
C TYR A 50 3.90 -2.40 6.43
N MET A 51 4.04 -2.14 7.72
CA MET A 51 3.77 -0.81 8.26
C MET A 51 4.74 0.23 7.69
N GLU A 52 6.01 -0.14 7.62
CA GLU A 52 7.03 0.77 7.10
C GLU A 52 6.81 1.05 5.61
N LEU A 53 6.52 0.00 4.85
CA LEU A 53 6.23 0.14 3.42
C LEU A 53 5.02 1.03 3.19
N CYS A 54 3.94 0.80 3.92
CA CYS A 54 2.73 1.60 3.79
C CYS A 54 2.99 3.06 4.15
N SER A 55 3.80 3.30 5.17
CA SER A 55 4.16 4.66 5.58
C SER A 55 4.91 5.38 4.47
N ILE A 56 5.88 4.70 3.85
CA ILE A 56 6.69 5.30 2.78
C ILE A 56 5.81 5.59 1.56
N LEU A 57 4.94 4.65 1.20
CA LEU A 57 4.08 4.79 0.03
C LEU A 57 2.86 5.67 0.30
N ARG A 58 2.64 6.07 1.56
CA ARG A 58 1.53 6.92 1.97
C ARG A 58 0.18 6.28 1.68
N ILE A 59 0.08 5.01 2.02
CA ILE A 59 -1.16 4.25 1.87
C ILE A 59 -1.51 3.61 3.21
N SER A 60 -2.77 3.22 3.37
CA SER A 60 -3.18 2.48 4.57
C SER A 60 -2.89 1.00 4.39
N ILE A 61 -2.86 0.27 5.49
CA ILE A 61 -2.68 -1.18 5.42
C ILE A 61 -3.84 -1.83 4.68
N ASN A 62 -5.05 -1.29 4.83
CA ASN A 62 -6.23 -1.81 4.13
C ASN A 62 -6.08 -1.64 2.62
N GLU A 63 -5.58 -0.48 2.19
CA GLU A 63 -5.33 -0.24 0.77
C GLU A 63 -4.27 -1.17 0.22
N PHE A 64 -3.21 -1.40 1.00
CA PHE A 64 -2.14 -2.30 0.60
C PHE A 64 -2.70 -3.72 0.40
N LEU A 65 -3.46 -4.22 1.36
CA LEU A 65 -3.99 -5.57 1.28
C LEU A 65 -5.03 -5.72 0.17
N ALA A 66 -5.78 -4.65 -0.11
CA ALA A 66 -6.76 -4.65 -1.20
C ALA A 66 -6.09 -4.46 -2.56
N GLY A 67 -4.89 -3.86 -2.59
CA GLY A 67 -4.20 -3.58 -3.83
C GLY A 67 -4.85 -2.45 -4.62
N GLU A 68 -5.55 -1.53 -3.94
CA GLU A 68 -6.22 -0.42 -4.60
C GLU A 68 -6.53 0.67 -3.59
N ASP A 69 -6.71 1.89 -4.09
CA ASP A 69 -7.08 3.02 -3.24
C ASP A 69 -8.48 2.82 -2.68
N ILE A 70 -8.65 3.21 -1.42
CA ILE A 70 -9.94 3.18 -0.75
C ILE A 70 -10.31 4.60 -0.40
N GLY A 71 -11.45 5.05 -0.88
CA GLY A 71 -11.90 6.41 -0.61
C GLY A 71 -12.21 6.61 0.86
N THR A 72 -11.99 7.85 1.35
CA THR A 72 -12.22 8.17 2.75
C THR A 72 -13.66 7.94 3.16
N GLU A 73 -14.57 8.25 2.27
CA GLU A 73 -15.98 8.07 2.56
C GLU A 73 -16.34 6.60 2.76
N ASN A 74 -15.60 5.69 2.16
CA ASN A 74 -15.84 4.26 2.35
C ASN A 74 -15.43 3.80 3.74
N VAL A 75 -14.57 4.56 4.38
CA VAL A 75 -14.10 4.23 5.71
C VAL A 75 -15.01 4.81 6.78
N ILE A 76 -15.52 6.01 6.52
CA ILE A 76 -16.26 6.77 7.53
C ILE A 76 -17.71 6.37 7.64
N GLU A 77 -18.33 6.10 6.57
CA GLU A 77 -19.77 5.93 6.52
C GLU A 77 -20.30 4.85 7.36
N LYS A 78 -19.49 4.09 7.73
CA LYS A 78 -20.04 3.05 8.55
C LYS A 78 -20.09 3.46 9.95
N SER A 79 -20.29 4.33 9.90
CA SER A 79 -20.21 4.79 10.82
C SER A 79 -20.63 5.66 11.48
N ASP A 80 -20.96 5.57 11.24
CA ASP A 80 -21.05 6.42 11.46
C ASP A 80 -21.24 7.09 11.96
N TYR A 81 -21.55 7.20 12.31
CA TYR A 81 -21.66 7.75 12.46
C TYR A 81 -21.89 8.45 12.71
N SER A 82 -22.25 8.13 12.66
CA SER A 82 -22.33 8.68 12.44
C SER A 82 -22.52 9.37 12.68
N HIS A 83 -22.61 9.33 12.81
CA HIS A 83 -22.83 9.84 12.61
C HIS A 83 -22.81 10.24 12.97
N PHE A 84 -22.94 10.14 12.89
CA PHE A 84 -23.02 10.46 12.77
C PHE A 84 -23.15 11.02 12.96
N MET A 85 -23.50 10.87 12.91
CA MET A 85 -23.60 11.10 12.65
C MET A 85 -23.89 11.68 12.54
N ILE A 86 -24.29 11.43 12.43
CA ILE A 86 -24.44 11.72 12.03
C ILE A 86 -24.88 12.20 11.78
N ARG A 87 -25.38 12.19 11.62
CA ARG A 87 -25.78 12.47 11.09
C ARG A 87 -26.06 12.56 10.92
N THR A 88 -26.52 12.38 10.96
CA THR A 88 -26.83 12.40 10.53
C THR A 88 -26.76 12.31 10.42
#